data_561759450e6a30d3a0bca4d4746280eb
#
_entry.id   561759450e6a30d3a0bca4d4746280eb
#
_cell.length_a   1.000
_cell.length_b   1.000
_cell.length_c   1.000
_cell.angle_alpha   90.00
_cell.angle_beta   90.00
_cell.angle_gamma   90.00
#
_symmetry.space_group_name_H-M   'P 1'
#
loop_
_entity.id
_entity.type
_entity.pdbx_description
1 polymer ?
#
loop_
_entity_poly.entity_id
_entity_poly.type
_entity_poly.pdbx_seq_one_letter_code
_entity_poly.pdbx_strand_id
1 'polypeptide(L)'
;ALEIFVRGCESRHVGQTAANRESSRSHSVFVLTVEQKFPDVETGLERRTNASFYLVDLAGSERQKHSEAVGQTLKEACGINKSLSTLGNVIKSLVDINEGRERHIPYRDSKLTFLLKNSFGGLSKCR
;
A
#
# COMPACT_ATOMS: atom_id res chain seq x y z
N ALA A 1 -5.81 5.94 -18.27
CA ALA A 1 -5.78 5.51 -16.86
C ALA A 1 -6.73 4.32 -16.62
N LEU A 2 -8.01 4.42 -17.02
CA LEU A 2 -9.01 3.36 -16.80
C LEU A 2 -8.62 2.03 -17.46
N GLU A 3 -8.15 2.04 -18.69
CA GLU A 3 -7.71 0.84 -19.42
C GLU A 3 -6.54 0.14 -18.71
N ILE A 4 -5.55 0.89 -18.20
CA ILE A 4 -4.44 0.34 -17.43
C ILE A 4 -4.94 -0.27 -16.12
N PHE A 5 -5.91 0.37 -15.47
CA PHE A 5 -6.54 -0.15 -14.26
C PHE A 5 -7.25 -1.49 -14.53
N VAL A 6 -8.07 -1.56 -15.60
CA VAL A 6 -8.77 -2.80 -16.00
C VAL A 6 -7.78 -3.93 -16.28
N ARG A 7 -6.74 -3.67 -17.11
CA ARG A 7 -5.68 -4.65 -17.39
C ARG A 7 -4.95 -5.12 -16.12
N GLY A 8 -4.72 -4.21 -15.17
CA GLY A 8 -4.14 -4.54 -13.86
C GLY A 8 -5.04 -5.47 -13.05
N CYS A 9 -6.35 -5.25 -13.06
CA CYS A 9 -7.32 -6.12 -12.41
C CYS A 9 -7.35 -7.52 -13.04
N GLU A 10 -7.32 -7.61 -14.38
CA GLU A 10 -7.29 -8.88 -15.12
C GLU A 10 -5.98 -9.66 -14.89
N SER A 11 -4.86 -8.95 -14.73
CA SER A 11 -3.54 -9.55 -14.48
C SER A 11 -3.29 -9.90 -13.01
N ARG A 12 -4.24 -9.61 -12.13
CA ARG A 12 -4.10 -9.88 -10.69
C ARG A 12 -4.04 -11.39 -10.47
N HIS A 13 -2.86 -11.88 -10.07
CA HIS A 13 -2.68 -13.29 -9.71
C HIS A 13 -3.28 -13.53 -8.34
N VAL A 14 -4.28 -14.39 -8.28
CA VAL A 14 -4.95 -14.78 -7.05
C VAL A 14 -4.92 -16.30 -6.95
N GLY A 15 -4.43 -16.80 -5.83
CA GLY A 15 -4.48 -18.23 -5.54
C GLY A 15 -5.93 -18.70 -5.43
N GLN A 16 -6.45 -19.33 -6.48
CA GLN A 16 -7.82 -19.85 -6.53
C GLN A 16 -7.94 -21.05 -5.58
N THR A 17 -8.76 -20.91 -4.56
CA THR A 17 -9.35 -22.08 -3.86
C THR A 17 -10.87 -21.92 -3.92
N ALA A 18 -11.58 -23.01 -4.21
CA ALA A 18 -13.02 -23.04 -4.50
C ALA A 18 -13.94 -22.46 -3.39
N ALA A 19 -13.43 -22.09 -2.23
CA ALA A 19 -14.20 -21.65 -1.07
C ALA A 19 -13.93 -20.20 -0.63
N ASN A 20 -13.05 -19.43 -1.29
CA ASN A 20 -12.64 -18.13 -0.77
C ASN A 20 -12.70 -17.01 -1.82
N ARG A 21 -13.37 -15.91 -1.45
CA ARG A 21 -13.40 -14.68 -2.25
C ARG A 21 -11.98 -14.18 -2.52
N GLU A 22 -11.67 -14.05 -3.76
CA GLU A 22 -10.38 -13.71 -4.37
C GLU A 22 -9.77 -12.41 -3.83
N SER A 23 -10.59 -11.41 -3.53
CA SER A 23 -10.18 -10.08 -3.07
C SER A 23 -9.68 -10.03 -1.62
N SER A 24 -10.02 -11.02 -0.77
CA SER A 24 -9.66 -11.00 0.65
C SER A 24 -8.20 -11.41 0.92
N ARG A 25 -7.45 -11.89 -0.09
CA ARG A 25 -6.12 -12.48 0.10
C ARG A 25 -4.96 -11.75 -0.57
N SER A 26 -5.20 -10.64 -1.23
CA SER A 26 -4.14 -9.87 -1.86
C SER A 26 -4.35 -8.38 -1.64
N HIS A 27 -3.26 -7.66 -1.32
CA HIS A 27 -3.28 -6.21 -1.32
C HIS A 27 -3.20 -5.71 -2.76
N SER A 28 -3.90 -4.64 -3.05
CA SER A 28 -3.86 -3.95 -4.32
C SER A 28 -3.55 -2.47 -4.10
N VAL A 29 -2.61 -1.94 -4.85
CA VAL A 29 -2.23 -0.53 -4.80
C VAL A 29 -2.18 0.00 -6.23
N PHE A 30 -3.08 0.92 -6.55
CA PHE A 30 -3.04 1.65 -7.81
C PHE A 30 -2.45 3.04 -7.58
N VAL A 31 -1.40 3.37 -8.31
CA VAL A 31 -0.70 4.66 -8.18
C VAL A 31 -0.90 5.47 -9.44
N LEU A 32 -1.49 6.65 -9.29
CA LEU A 32 -1.63 7.63 -10.34
C LEU A 32 -0.68 8.81 -10.06
N THR A 33 0.28 9.03 -10.96
CA THR A 33 1.18 10.17 -10.88
C THR A 33 0.76 11.24 -11.88
N VAL A 34 0.59 12.46 -11.40
CA VAL A 34 0.26 13.65 -12.20
C VAL A 34 1.45 14.58 -12.20
N GLU A 35 2.00 14.84 -13.37
CA GLU A 35 3.02 15.86 -13.59
C GLU A 35 2.37 17.08 -14.23
N GLN A 36 2.59 18.23 -13.62
CA GLN A 36 2.07 19.50 -14.11
C GLN A 36 3.24 20.45 -14.40
N LYS A 37 3.24 21.05 -15.57
CA LYS A 37 4.27 21.97 -16.05
C LYS A 37 3.64 23.33 -16.28
N PHE A 38 4.21 24.34 -15.66
CA PHE A 38 3.79 25.72 -15.81
C PHE A 38 4.96 26.56 -16.32
N PRO A 39 4.80 27.28 -17.43
CA PRO A 39 5.76 28.29 -17.80
C PRO A 39 5.68 29.43 -16.78
N ASP A 40 6.80 29.81 -16.20
CA ASP A 40 6.91 31.01 -15.38
C ASP A 40 7.19 32.19 -16.30
N VAL A 41 6.21 33.09 -16.42
CA VAL A 41 6.23 34.20 -17.34
C VAL A 41 7.28 35.25 -16.94
N GLU A 42 7.62 35.34 -15.65
CA GLU A 42 8.56 36.35 -15.14
C GLU A 42 10.02 35.92 -15.29
N THR A 43 10.29 34.63 -15.03
CA THR A 43 11.65 34.08 -15.01
C THR A 43 12.04 33.36 -16.30
N GLY A 44 11.09 33.02 -17.17
CA GLY A 44 11.28 32.16 -18.34
C GLY A 44 11.61 30.70 -18.01
N LEU A 45 11.52 30.29 -16.73
CA LEU A 45 11.78 28.94 -16.27
C LEU A 45 10.50 28.10 -16.28
N GLU A 46 10.64 26.79 -16.41
CA GLU A 46 9.52 25.84 -16.30
C GLU A 46 9.39 25.35 -14.87
N ARG A 47 8.29 25.68 -14.21
CA ARG A 47 7.95 25.13 -12.90
C ARG A 47 7.26 23.78 -13.07
N ARG A 48 7.80 22.74 -12.44
CA ARG A 48 7.21 21.40 -12.45
C ARG A 48 6.66 21.04 -11.08
N THR A 49 5.45 20.53 -11.06
CA THR A 49 4.80 20.01 -9.84
C THR A 49 4.37 18.57 -10.07
N ASN A 50 4.78 17.69 -9.19
CA ASN A 50 4.44 16.26 -9.22
C ASN A 50 3.55 15.92 -8.03
N ALA A 51 2.45 15.24 -8.30
CA ALA A 51 1.56 14.68 -7.28
C ALA A 51 1.30 13.21 -7.55
N SER A 52 1.22 12.41 -6.50
CA SER A 52 0.89 10.98 -6.61
C SER A 52 -0.32 10.66 -5.76
N PHE A 53 -1.27 9.95 -6.35
CA PHE A 53 -2.47 9.42 -5.68
C PHE A 53 -2.30 7.92 -5.52
N TYR A 54 -2.45 7.43 -4.30
CA TYR A 54 -2.41 6.02 -3.95
C TYR A 54 -3.82 5.57 -3.60
N LEU A 55 -4.40 4.69 -4.43
CA LEU A 55 -5.65 4.02 -4.13
C LEU A 55 -5.30 2.62 -3.63
N VAL A 56 -5.63 2.36 -2.37
CA VAL A 56 -5.16 1.17 -1.66
C VAL A 56 -6.36 0.33 -1.26
N ASP A 57 -6.37 -0.92 -1.72
CA ASP A 57 -7.31 -1.96 -1.32
C ASP A 57 -6.52 -3.06 -0.60
N LEU A 58 -6.76 -3.21 0.70
CA LEU A 58 -6.03 -4.15 1.55
C LEU A 58 -6.78 -5.47 1.67
N ALA A 59 -6.04 -6.57 1.73
CA ALA A 59 -6.58 -7.86 2.08
C ALA A 59 -7.16 -7.86 3.50
N GLY A 60 -8.09 -8.76 3.77
CA GLY A 60 -8.68 -8.92 5.08
C GLY A 60 -7.66 -9.25 6.18
N SER A 61 -7.95 -8.79 7.39
CA SER A 61 -7.13 -9.03 8.59
C SER A 61 -7.59 -10.24 9.40
N GLU A 62 -8.53 -11.02 8.89
CA GLU A 62 -9.09 -12.18 9.56
C GLU A 62 -8.00 -13.19 9.95
N ARG A 63 -8.02 -13.61 11.20
CA ARG A 63 -7.17 -14.69 11.69
C ARG A 63 -7.62 -16.00 11.05
N GLN A 64 -6.73 -16.64 10.33
CA GLN A 64 -6.97 -17.97 9.77
C GLN A 64 -6.94 -19.07 10.87
N LYS A 65 -7.89 -19.00 11.82
CA LYS A 65 -7.99 -20.02 12.87
C LYS A 65 -8.51 -21.37 12.36
N HIS A 66 -9.08 -21.43 11.15
CA HIS A 66 -9.77 -22.62 10.62
C HIS A 66 -9.52 -22.87 9.12
N SER A 67 -8.45 -22.33 8.52
CA SER A 67 -8.14 -22.76 7.15
C SER A 67 -7.24 -23.99 7.21
N GLU A 68 -7.73 -25.10 6.70
CA GLU A 68 -6.95 -26.31 6.39
C GLU A 68 -5.94 -26.04 5.23
N ALA A 69 -5.43 -24.80 5.15
CA ALA A 69 -4.50 -24.37 4.13
C ALA A 69 -3.15 -25.02 4.35
N VAL A 70 -2.76 -25.91 3.43
CA VAL A 70 -1.49 -26.62 3.45
C VAL A 70 -0.57 -26.04 2.37
N GLY A 71 0.72 -25.95 2.63
CA GLY A 71 1.73 -25.62 1.63
C GLY A 71 1.79 -24.14 1.23
N GLN A 72 1.62 -23.83 -0.06
CA GLN A 72 1.83 -22.48 -0.62
C GLN A 72 0.78 -21.47 -0.14
N THR A 73 -0.47 -21.91 0.02
CA THR A 73 -1.58 -21.07 0.52
C THR A 73 -1.34 -20.60 1.95
N LEU A 74 -0.71 -21.44 2.79
CA LEU A 74 -0.33 -21.06 4.15
C LEU A 74 0.77 -19.98 4.15
N LYS A 75 1.76 -20.09 3.26
CA LYS A 75 2.84 -19.08 3.13
C LYS A 75 2.28 -17.73 2.65
N GLU A 76 1.35 -17.73 1.72
CA GLU A 76 0.67 -16.52 1.24
C GLU A 76 -0.11 -15.84 2.37
N ALA A 77 -0.90 -16.60 3.10
CA ALA A 77 -1.67 -16.09 4.23
C ALA A 77 -0.78 -15.52 5.36
N CYS A 78 0.33 -16.19 5.67
CA CYS A 78 1.33 -15.67 6.61
C CYS A 78 1.96 -14.36 6.10
N GLY A 79 2.23 -14.25 4.80
CA GLY A 79 2.76 -13.04 4.16
C GLY A 79 1.81 -11.85 4.26
N ILE A 80 0.51 -12.09 4.02
CA ILE A 80 -0.54 -11.07 4.13
C ILE A 80 -0.66 -10.56 5.57
N ASN A 81 -0.78 -11.47 6.53
CA ASN A 81 -0.88 -11.11 7.96
C ASN A 81 0.37 -10.40 8.46
N LYS A 82 1.56 -10.79 7.99
CA LYS A 82 2.82 -10.11 8.30
C LYS A 82 2.80 -8.67 7.78
N SER A 83 2.35 -8.44 6.55
CA SER A 83 2.29 -7.09 5.96
C SER A 83 1.34 -6.16 6.69
N LEU A 84 0.15 -6.65 7.09
CA LEU A 84 -0.83 -5.90 7.88
C LEU A 84 -0.33 -5.61 9.31
N SER A 85 0.31 -6.60 9.96
CA SER A 85 0.91 -6.39 11.29
C SER A 85 2.03 -5.37 11.24
N THR A 86 2.87 -5.40 10.20
CA THR A 86 3.91 -4.39 9.99
C THR A 86 3.32 -3.01 9.75
N LEU A 87 2.22 -2.91 8.99
CA LEU A 87 1.50 -1.66 8.80
C LEU A 87 1.00 -1.09 10.13
N GLY A 88 0.40 -1.93 10.98
CA GLY A 88 0.00 -1.54 12.33
C GLY A 88 1.17 -1.01 13.18
N ASN A 89 2.33 -1.66 13.09
CA ASN A 89 3.55 -1.22 13.79
C ASN A 89 4.06 0.14 13.26
N VAL A 90 4.01 0.36 11.95
CA VAL A 90 4.37 1.66 11.34
C VAL A 90 3.46 2.76 11.87
N ILE A 91 2.14 2.55 11.83
CA ILE A 91 1.16 3.54 12.33
C ILE A 91 1.40 3.84 13.81
N LYS A 92 1.59 2.80 14.64
CA LYS A 92 1.90 2.96 16.07
C LYS A 92 3.18 3.76 16.29
N SER A 93 4.24 3.47 15.53
CA SER A 93 5.51 4.19 15.62
C SER A 93 5.36 5.67 15.25
N LEU A 94 4.53 5.98 14.24
CA LEU A 94 4.23 7.36 13.84
C LEU A 94 3.46 8.12 14.94
N VAL A 95 2.50 7.46 15.60
CA VAL A 95 1.77 8.03 16.74
C VAL A 95 2.74 8.28 17.90
N ASP A 96 3.57 7.31 18.25
CA ASP A 96 4.57 7.47 19.33
C ASP A 96 5.51 8.65 19.07
N ILE A 97 5.98 8.83 17.84
CA ILE A 97 6.83 9.98 17.46
C ILE A 97 6.07 11.30 17.56
N ASN A 98 4.80 11.34 17.14
CA ASN A 98 3.98 12.54 17.24
C ASN A 98 3.70 12.92 18.71
N GLU A 99 3.74 11.95 19.63
CA GLU A 99 3.67 12.15 21.08
C GLU A 99 5.04 12.50 21.72
N GLY A 100 6.07 12.71 20.91
CA GLY A 100 7.42 13.09 21.38
C GLY A 100 8.31 11.93 21.80
N ARG A 101 7.94 10.68 21.51
CA ARG A 101 8.78 9.50 21.80
C ARG A 101 9.73 9.23 20.66
N GLU A 102 11.00 8.98 20.96
CA GLU A 102 11.94 8.50 19.95
C GLU A 102 11.65 7.05 19.58
N ARG A 103 11.34 6.80 18.30
CA ARG A 103 11.09 5.44 17.80
C ARG A 103 11.51 5.27 16.35
N HIS A 104 12.11 4.12 16.06
CA HIS A 104 12.35 3.72 14.67
C HIS A 104 11.03 3.28 14.00
N ILE A 105 10.81 3.75 12.75
CA ILE A 105 9.63 3.35 11.96
C ILE A 105 10.02 2.22 11.01
N PRO A 106 9.42 1.03 11.13
CA PRO A 106 9.84 -0.17 10.37
C PRO A 106 9.24 -0.19 8.95
N TYR A 107 9.49 0.83 8.13
CA TYR A 107 8.98 0.89 6.76
C TYR A 107 9.47 -0.26 5.86
N ARG A 108 10.66 -0.80 6.12
CA ARG A 108 11.30 -1.83 5.28
C ARG A 108 10.90 -3.25 5.63
N ASP A 109 10.11 -3.47 6.68
CA ASP A 109 9.75 -4.80 7.16
C ASP A 109 8.68 -5.47 6.30
N SER A 110 7.98 -4.71 5.43
CA SER A 110 7.13 -5.25 4.39
C SER A 110 7.18 -4.42 3.10
N LYS A 111 6.90 -5.07 1.96
CA LYS A 111 6.79 -4.37 0.67
C LYS A 111 5.67 -3.34 0.68
N LEU A 112 4.55 -3.64 1.34
CA LEU A 112 3.41 -2.73 1.49
C LEU A 112 3.82 -1.44 2.22
N THR A 113 4.43 -1.56 3.40
CA THR A 113 4.85 -0.39 4.19
C THR A 113 5.95 0.41 3.52
N PHE A 114 6.83 -0.26 2.78
CA PHE A 114 7.85 0.41 2.00
C PHE A 114 7.25 1.22 0.84
N LEU A 115 6.28 0.66 0.11
CA LEU A 115 5.58 1.34 -0.98
C LEU A 115 4.81 2.57 -0.48
N LEU A 116 4.14 2.44 0.68
CA LEU A 116 3.31 3.49 1.26
C LEU A 116 4.08 4.49 2.14
N LYS A 117 5.40 4.34 2.27
CA LYS A 117 6.23 5.19 3.13
C LYS A 117 5.97 6.69 2.93
N ASN A 118 5.94 7.13 1.66
CA ASN A 118 5.75 8.53 1.32
C ASN A 118 4.33 9.04 1.61
N SER A 119 3.36 8.13 1.75
CA SER A 119 1.96 8.46 2.06
C SER A 119 1.72 8.65 3.56
N PHE A 120 2.59 8.10 4.43
CA PHE A 120 2.44 8.19 5.89
C PHE A 120 3.19 9.35 6.52
N GLY A 121 4.01 10.08 5.78
CA GLY A 121 4.83 11.16 6.32
C GLY A 121 4.77 12.43 5.49
N GLY A 122 5.12 13.55 6.11
CA GLY A 122 5.30 14.81 5.44
C GLY A 122 4.00 15.48 4.98
N LEU A 123 3.95 15.91 3.72
CA LEU A 123 2.84 16.68 3.13
C LEU A 123 1.68 15.82 2.60
N SER A 124 1.73 14.51 2.81
CA SER A 124 0.68 13.60 2.33
C SER A 124 -0.60 13.71 3.17
N LYS A 125 -1.74 13.60 2.49
CA LYS A 125 -3.07 13.53 3.14
C LYS A 125 -3.61 12.12 2.97
N CYS A 126 -3.87 11.43 4.07
CA CYS A 126 -4.54 10.13 4.11
C CYS A 126 -6.01 10.32 4.47
N ARG A 127 -6.89 9.57 3.83
CA ARG A 127 -8.32 9.50 4.14
C ARG A 127 -8.74 8.03 4.22
#